data_1ffc21fa59b05016d7e8c1b0524220d5
#
_entry.id   1ffc21fa59b05016d7e8c1b0524220d5
#
_cell.length_a   1.000
_cell.length_b   1.000
_cell.length_c   1.000
_cell.angle_alpha   90.00
_cell.angle_beta   90.00
_cell.angle_gamma   90.00
#
_symmetry.space_group_name_H-M   'P 1'
#
loop_
_entity.id
_entity.type
_entity.pdbx_description
1 polymer ?
#
loop_
_entity_poly.entity_id
_entity_poly.type
_entity_poly.pdbx_seq_one_letter_code
_entity_poly.pdbx_strand_id
1 'polypeptide(L)'
;MYVSEQDILNLPRFAENEIPSESCVFVWHTKMNLDELTDFCDQHVKDFDITTVTEDKQRSGKHLLERLSVRLMLHLVLGKSHALTHKPNGAPTLSPNTMEVSVSHTRETYALMFSPRPCGIDIERWTERTFRLRERFLLPEERELTETLTNALLASAEQTMARETAQQNAATLLWSAKEAAFKALNETAEVVTLTDILLKAKPETTNKGLPLLHAAAIRQPEKQVKLICQALDCVSLVHTV
;
A
#
# COMPACT_ATOMS: atom_id res chain seq x y z
N MET A 1 -3.77 -2.37 -10.41
CA MET A 1 -4.21 -3.74 -10.83
C MET A 1 -4.21 -4.64 -9.60
N TYR A 2 -5.30 -5.37 -9.37
CA TYR A 2 -5.41 -6.41 -8.34
C TYR A 2 -5.34 -7.77 -9.03
N VAL A 3 -4.47 -8.65 -8.58
CA VAL A 3 -4.28 -9.97 -9.17
C VAL A 3 -4.41 -11.08 -8.11
N SER A 4 -5.05 -12.17 -8.51
CA SER A 4 -5.14 -13.39 -7.72
C SER A 4 -3.84 -14.18 -7.76
N GLU A 5 -3.77 -15.25 -7.00
CA GLU A 5 -2.59 -16.10 -6.88
C GLU A 5 -2.07 -16.61 -8.24
N GLN A 6 -2.98 -17.03 -9.12
CA GLN A 6 -2.63 -17.60 -10.43
C GLN A 6 -2.30 -16.53 -11.48
N ASP A 7 -2.78 -15.30 -11.27
CA ASP A 7 -2.65 -14.22 -12.25
C ASP A 7 -1.37 -13.38 -12.07
N ILE A 8 -0.55 -13.68 -11.06
CA ILE A 8 0.68 -12.90 -10.82
C ILE A 8 1.61 -12.89 -12.03
N LEU A 9 1.69 -13.99 -12.77
CA LEU A 9 2.52 -14.10 -13.98
C LEU A 9 2.05 -13.20 -15.13
N ASN A 10 0.81 -12.69 -15.05
CA ASN A 10 0.21 -11.78 -16.03
C ASN A 10 0.41 -10.31 -15.68
N LEU A 11 1.20 -9.99 -14.64
CA LEU A 11 1.55 -8.61 -14.34
C LEU A 11 2.22 -7.95 -15.56
N PRO A 12 1.82 -6.72 -15.92
CA PRO A 12 2.46 -6.02 -17.02
C PRO A 12 3.91 -5.74 -16.67
N ARG A 13 4.82 -6.07 -17.59
CA ARG A 13 6.24 -5.76 -17.47
C ARG A 13 6.53 -4.44 -18.14
N PHE A 14 7.19 -3.53 -17.44
CA PHE A 14 7.71 -2.31 -18.03
C PHE A 14 8.84 -2.64 -19.01
N ALA A 15 8.92 -1.89 -20.09
CA ALA A 15 10.08 -1.96 -20.97
C ALA A 15 11.34 -1.54 -20.21
N GLU A 16 12.49 -2.01 -20.66
CA GLU A 16 13.78 -1.63 -20.06
C GLU A 16 13.94 -0.10 -20.10
N ASN A 17 14.22 0.49 -18.93
CA ASN A 17 14.29 1.94 -18.72
C ASN A 17 12.96 2.73 -18.91
N GLU A 18 11.83 2.05 -18.98
CA GLU A 18 10.54 2.72 -18.98
C GLU A 18 10.25 3.32 -17.60
N ILE A 19 9.96 4.62 -17.55
CA ILE A 19 9.47 5.30 -16.37
C ILE A 19 7.98 5.56 -16.62
N PRO A 20 7.08 5.05 -15.78
CA PRO A 20 5.67 5.31 -15.95
C PRO A 20 5.39 6.81 -15.87
N SER A 21 4.60 7.33 -16.81
CA SER A 21 4.17 8.74 -16.80
C SER A 21 3.21 9.05 -15.65
N GLU A 22 2.53 8.04 -15.16
CA GLU A 22 1.58 8.09 -14.05
C GLU A 22 1.90 7.03 -13.01
N SER A 23 1.31 7.16 -11.83
CA SER A 23 1.47 6.18 -10.77
C SER A 23 0.81 4.86 -11.13
N CYS A 24 1.55 3.76 -10.95
CA CYS A 24 1.08 2.39 -11.18
C CYS A 24 1.00 1.64 -9.85
N VAL A 25 -0.13 0.98 -9.60
CA VAL A 25 -0.38 0.19 -8.38
C VAL A 25 -0.65 -1.26 -8.74
N PHE A 26 0.08 -2.16 -8.10
CA PHE A 26 -0.05 -3.61 -8.22
C PHE A 26 -0.35 -4.20 -6.84
N VAL A 27 -1.40 -5.00 -6.75
CA VAL A 27 -1.79 -5.70 -5.52
C VAL A 27 -1.93 -7.18 -5.84
N TRP A 28 -1.23 -7.99 -5.08
CA TRP A 28 -1.25 -9.44 -5.21
C TRP A 28 -1.78 -10.08 -3.92
N HIS A 29 -2.77 -10.95 -4.06
CA HIS A 29 -3.28 -11.77 -2.98
C HIS A 29 -2.88 -13.23 -3.19
N THR A 30 -2.22 -13.83 -2.21
CA THR A 30 -1.83 -15.25 -2.22
C THR A 30 -1.86 -15.84 -0.82
N LYS A 31 -2.22 -17.13 -0.75
CA LYS A 31 -2.19 -17.94 0.46
C LYS A 31 -0.97 -18.86 0.52
N MET A 32 -0.10 -18.82 -0.49
CA MET A 32 1.12 -19.62 -0.49
C MET A 32 1.95 -19.37 0.76
N ASN A 33 2.45 -20.44 1.35
CA ASN A 33 3.50 -20.36 2.35
C ASN A 33 4.87 -20.21 1.67
N LEU A 34 5.96 -20.14 2.45
CA LEU A 34 7.30 -19.89 1.92
C LEU A 34 7.76 -21.00 0.98
N ASP A 35 7.52 -22.26 1.33
CA ASP A 35 7.97 -23.42 0.52
C ASP A 35 7.18 -23.47 -0.80
N GLU A 36 5.86 -23.30 -0.74
CA GLU A 36 5.00 -23.24 -1.93
C GLU A 36 5.37 -22.08 -2.87
N LEU A 37 5.70 -20.90 -2.32
CA LEU A 37 6.13 -19.77 -3.12
C LEU A 37 7.53 -20.00 -3.72
N THR A 38 8.43 -20.65 -3.00
CA THR A 38 9.74 -21.05 -3.51
C THR A 38 9.61 -22.00 -4.69
N ASP A 39 8.81 -23.07 -4.53
CA ASP A 39 8.54 -24.04 -5.58
C ASP A 39 7.87 -23.38 -6.81
N PHE A 40 6.95 -22.44 -6.56
CA PHE A 40 6.31 -21.66 -7.64
C PHE A 40 7.34 -20.83 -8.44
N CYS A 41 8.26 -20.14 -7.75
CA CYS A 41 9.32 -19.39 -8.41
C CYS A 41 10.20 -20.29 -9.26
N ASP A 42 10.65 -21.43 -8.72
CA ASP A 42 11.52 -22.39 -9.41
C ASP A 42 10.85 -22.99 -10.66
N GLN A 43 9.55 -23.19 -10.61
CA GLN A 43 8.79 -23.76 -11.74
C GLN A 43 8.45 -22.73 -12.82
N HIS A 44 8.09 -21.52 -12.44
CA HIS A 44 7.46 -20.56 -13.34
C HIS A 44 8.30 -19.31 -13.66
N VAL A 45 9.29 -18.95 -12.80
CA VAL A 45 10.08 -17.71 -12.95
C VAL A 45 11.57 -18.02 -12.90
N LYS A 46 12.04 -18.84 -13.84
CA LYS A 46 13.40 -19.41 -13.88
C LYS A 46 14.53 -18.39 -13.89
N ASP A 47 14.26 -17.17 -14.24
CA ASP A 47 15.23 -16.06 -14.26
C ASP A 47 15.24 -15.24 -12.97
N PHE A 48 14.44 -15.62 -11.95
CA PHE A 48 14.38 -14.99 -10.64
C PHE A 48 15.30 -15.72 -9.65
N ASP A 49 16.25 -14.99 -9.10
CA ASP A 49 17.19 -15.55 -8.12
C ASP A 49 16.61 -15.42 -6.69
N ILE A 50 16.07 -16.53 -6.20
CA ILE A 50 15.50 -16.63 -4.85
C ILE A 50 16.56 -16.65 -3.74
N THR A 51 17.82 -17.01 -4.04
CA THR A 51 18.87 -17.14 -3.03
C THR A 51 19.17 -15.82 -2.35
N THR A 52 19.11 -14.72 -3.09
CA THR A 52 19.26 -13.34 -2.58
C THR A 52 18.26 -12.97 -1.49
N VAL A 53 17.18 -13.73 -1.37
CA VAL A 53 16.12 -13.50 -0.36
C VAL A 53 16.22 -14.51 0.77
N THR A 54 16.51 -15.79 0.46
CA THR A 54 16.41 -16.91 1.39
C THR A 54 17.68 -17.17 2.19
N GLU A 55 18.82 -16.63 1.77
CA GLU A 55 20.11 -16.81 2.48
C GLU A 55 20.18 -16.13 3.86
N ASP A 56 19.27 -15.21 4.16
CA ASP A 56 19.22 -14.52 5.45
C ASP A 56 18.60 -15.44 6.55
N LYS A 57 19.37 -16.43 6.99
CA LYS A 57 18.97 -17.44 7.98
C LYS A 57 18.57 -16.88 9.36
N GLN A 58 18.81 -15.60 9.63
CA GLN A 58 18.49 -14.98 10.93
C GLN A 58 17.04 -14.46 10.98
N ARG A 59 16.31 -14.44 9.85
CA ARG A 59 14.94 -13.94 9.78
C ARG A 59 13.93 -15.07 9.96
N SER A 60 12.79 -14.71 10.55
CA SER A 60 11.64 -15.65 10.64
C SER A 60 11.09 -15.97 9.25
N GLY A 61 10.52 -17.17 9.08
CA GLY A 61 9.89 -17.58 7.81
C GLY A 61 8.83 -16.59 7.30
N LYS A 62 8.12 -15.92 8.20
CA LYS A 62 7.16 -14.87 7.84
C LYS A 62 7.83 -13.70 7.11
N HIS A 63 8.95 -13.17 7.63
CA HIS A 63 9.67 -12.07 6.98
C HIS A 63 10.32 -12.48 5.67
N LEU A 64 10.74 -13.75 5.55
CA LEU A 64 11.24 -14.27 4.28
C LEU A 64 10.14 -14.35 3.24
N LEU A 65 8.96 -14.83 3.60
CA LEU A 65 7.79 -14.88 2.71
C LEU A 65 7.41 -13.47 2.23
N GLU A 66 7.34 -12.48 3.14
CA GLU A 66 7.04 -11.09 2.79
C GLU A 66 8.06 -10.51 1.80
N ARG A 67 9.34 -10.74 2.05
CA ARG A 67 10.43 -10.29 1.16
C ARG A 67 10.41 -10.98 -0.18
N LEU A 68 10.19 -12.29 -0.21
CA LEU A 68 10.14 -13.08 -1.44
C LEU A 68 8.97 -12.61 -2.31
N SER A 69 7.79 -12.44 -1.72
CA SER A 69 6.60 -11.98 -2.43
C SER A 69 6.79 -10.60 -3.07
N VAL A 70 7.30 -9.64 -2.30
CA VAL A 70 7.56 -8.27 -2.81
C VAL A 70 8.60 -8.28 -3.92
N ARG A 71 9.69 -9.05 -3.78
CA ARG A 71 10.74 -9.12 -4.79
C ARG A 71 10.32 -9.87 -6.04
N LEU A 72 9.48 -10.90 -5.90
CA LEU A 72 8.89 -11.58 -7.05
C LEU A 72 8.02 -10.61 -7.85
N MET A 73 7.11 -9.86 -7.20
CA MET A 73 6.31 -8.86 -7.88
C MET A 73 7.17 -7.81 -8.59
N LEU A 74 8.20 -7.31 -7.92
CA LEU A 74 9.13 -6.35 -8.50
C LEU A 74 9.84 -6.93 -9.73
N HIS A 75 10.34 -8.17 -9.64
CA HIS A 75 11.00 -8.86 -10.75
C HIS A 75 10.07 -9.05 -11.95
N LEU A 76 8.82 -9.44 -11.71
CA LEU A 76 7.83 -9.61 -12.78
C LEU A 76 7.54 -8.30 -13.51
N VAL A 77 7.47 -7.18 -12.77
CA VAL A 77 7.16 -5.85 -13.36
C VAL A 77 8.39 -5.18 -13.97
N LEU A 78 9.55 -5.21 -13.31
CA LEU A 78 10.76 -4.48 -13.72
C LEU A 78 11.86 -5.36 -14.30
N GLY A 79 11.76 -6.69 -14.20
CA GLY A 79 12.82 -7.62 -14.61
C GLY A 79 14.06 -7.55 -13.71
N LYS A 80 15.21 -7.95 -14.29
CA LYS A 80 16.50 -7.99 -13.57
C LYS A 80 17.20 -6.63 -13.49
N SER A 81 16.72 -5.64 -14.22
CA SER A 81 17.37 -4.32 -14.33
C SER A 81 17.30 -3.51 -13.03
N HIS A 82 16.39 -3.86 -12.12
CA HIS A 82 16.18 -3.12 -10.87
C HIS A 82 16.21 -4.04 -9.65
N ALA A 83 16.82 -3.56 -8.58
CA ALA A 83 16.81 -4.19 -7.27
C ALA A 83 16.13 -3.27 -6.24
N LEU A 84 15.37 -3.86 -5.31
CA LEU A 84 14.81 -3.15 -4.17
C LEU A 84 15.87 -3.02 -3.08
N THR A 85 16.22 -1.80 -2.76
CA THR A 85 17.13 -1.42 -1.67
C THR A 85 16.41 -0.53 -0.67
N HIS A 86 17.10 -0.01 0.34
CA HIS A 86 16.52 0.86 1.35
C HIS A 86 17.40 2.07 1.60
N LYS A 87 16.78 3.22 1.77
CA LYS A 87 17.41 4.45 2.22
C LYS A 87 17.83 4.33 3.70
N PRO A 88 18.69 5.21 4.24
CA PRO A 88 19.09 5.18 5.65
C PRO A 88 17.93 5.24 6.66
N ASN A 89 16.83 5.87 6.29
CA ASN A 89 15.59 5.96 7.08
C ASN A 89 14.70 4.71 6.97
N GLY A 90 15.13 3.69 6.21
CA GLY A 90 14.36 2.45 5.99
C GLY A 90 13.35 2.50 4.84
N ALA A 91 13.16 3.64 4.19
CA ALA A 91 12.26 3.75 3.05
C ALA A 91 12.77 2.92 1.86
N PRO A 92 11.89 2.22 1.12
CA PRO A 92 12.29 1.47 -0.06
C PRO A 92 12.75 2.41 -1.18
N THR A 93 13.72 1.97 -1.95
CA THR A 93 14.20 2.64 -3.16
C THR A 93 14.66 1.61 -4.18
N LEU A 94 14.70 1.99 -5.44
CA LEU A 94 15.20 1.15 -6.53
C LEU A 94 16.69 1.40 -6.78
N SER A 95 17.38 0.37 -7.23
CA SER A 95 18.74 0.48 -7.77
C SER A 95 18.77 -0.13 -9.18
N PRO A 96 18.97 0.66 -10.26
CA PRO A 96 19.15 2.11 -10.27
C PRO A 96 17.88 2.85 -9.82
N ASN A 97 18.05 4.05 -9.25
CA ASN A 97 16.95 4.90 -8.79
C ASN A 97 16.34 5.68 -9.97
N THR A 98 15.48 5.00 -10.73
CA THR A 98 14.83 5.53 -11.93
C THR A 98 13.44 6.12 -11.68
N MET A 99 12.79 5.64 -10.61
CA MET A 99 11.44 6.06 -10.19
C MET A 99 11.27 5.83 -8.70
N GLU A 100 10.28 6.47 -8.11
CA GLU A 100 9.91 6.23 -6.71
C GLU A 100 9.14 4.92 -6.58
N VAL A 101 9.33 4.23 -5.47
CA VAL A 101 8.65 2.99 -5.13
C VAL A 101 8.10 3.05 -3.71
N SER A 102 6.90 2.55 -3.53
CA SER A 102 6.31 2.34 -2.20
C SER A 102 5.80 0.92 -2.08
N VAL A 103 5.96 0.34 -0.91
CA VAL A 103 5.64 -1.04 -0.60
C VAL A 103 4.74 -1.09 0.62
N SER A 104 3.74 -1.93 0.58
CA SER A 104 2.97 -2.32 1.76
C SER A 104 2.57 -3.78 1.67
N HIS A 105 2.44 -4.42 2.80
CA HIS A 105 1.93 -5.79 2.87
C HIS A 105 1.19 -6.02 4.18
N THR A 106 0.19 -6.85 4.10
CA THR A 106 -0.47 -7.45 5.26
C THR A 106 -0.50 -8.96 5.05
N ARG A 107 -1.09 -9.72 5.96
CA ARG A 107 -1.17 -11.17 5.78
C ARG A 107 -1.82 -11.52 4.44
N GLU A 108 -1.16 -12.36 3.63
CA GLU A 108 -1.65 -12.86 2.35
C GLU A 108 -1.84 -11.80 1.24
N THR A 109 -1.48 -10.53 1.47
CA THR A 109 -1.67 -9.48 0.47
C THR A 109 -0.46 -8.55 0.44
N TYR A 110 0.04 -8.29 -0.76
CA TYR A 110 1.24 -7.51 -1.04
C TYR A 110 0.91 -6.42 -2.05
N ALA A 111 1.46 -5.24 -1.86
CA ALA A 111 1.20 -4.10 -2.72
C ALA A 111 2.50 -3.37 -3.08
N LEU A 112 2.64 -3.06 -4.36
CA LEU A 112 3.71 -2.23 -4.92
C LEU A 112 3.09 -1.03 -5.63
N MET A 113 3.72 0.11 -5.47
CA MET A 113 3.41 1.33 -6.21
C MET A 113 4.69 1.88 -6.83
N PHE A 114 4.64 2.22 -8.11
CA PHE A 114 5.69 2.93 -8.83
C PHE A 114 5.17 4.29 -9.27
N SER A 115 6.00 5.31 -9.17
CA SER A 115 5.60 6.70 -9.50
C SER A 115 6.80 7.53 -9.95
N PRO A 116 6.60 8.51 -10.85
CA PRO A 116 7.61 9.51 -11.18
C PRO A 116 7.80 10.55 -10.06
N ARG A 117 6.96 10.52 -9.02
CA ARG A 117 6.96 11.49 -7.89
C ARG A 117 6.94 10.74 -6.56
N PRO A 118 7.34 11.38 -5.44
CA PRO A 118 7.20 10.78 -4.11
C PRO A 118 5.81 10.20 -3.91
N CYS A 119 5.76 8.94 -3.49
CA CYS A 119 4.52 8.18 -3.44
C CYS A 119 4.40 7.35 -2.16
N GLY A 120 3.18 6.96 -1.85
CA GLY A 120 2.90 6.11 -0.72
C GLY A 120 1.70 5.21 -0.97
N ILE A 121 1.84 3.94 -0.60
CA ILE A 121 0.78 2.95 -0.61
C ILE A 121 0.69 2.29 0.75
N ASP A 122 -0.54 2.04 1.18
CA ASP A 122 -0.79 1.22 2.36
C ASP A 122 -1.95 0.27 2.13
N ILE A 123 -1.80 -0.94 2.70
CA ILE A 123 -2.79 -2.01 2.64
C ILE A 123 -2.92 -2.65 4.01
N GLU A 124 -4.15 -2.70 4.53
CA GLU A 124 -4.45 -3.24 5.85
C GLU A 124 -5.66 -4.17 5.82
N ARG A 125 -5.62 -5.21 6.63
CA ARG A 125 -6.81 -6.04 6.86
C ARG A 125 -7.84 -5.27 7.65
N TRP A 126 -9.11 -5.55 7.37
CA TRP A 126 -10.19 -5.04 8.19
C TRP A 126 -10.03 -5.50 9.64
N THR A 127 -10.00 -4.57 10.57
CA THR A 127 -9.75 -4.88 11.98
C THR A 127 -10.40 -3.86 12.92
N GLU A 128 -10.97 -4.36 14.00
CA GLU A 128 -11.47 -3.53 15.10
C GLU A 128 -10.34 -2.77 15.83
N ARG A 129 -9.10 -3.27 15.73
CA ARG A 129 -7.94 -2.66 16.43
C ARG A 129 -7.74 -1.21 16.03
N THR A 130 -7.82 -0.89 14.75
CA THR A 130 -7.65 0.50 14.25
C THR A 130 -8.74 1.41 14.79
N PHE A 131 -9.98 0.93 14.88
CA PHE A 131 -11.07 1.68 15.47
C PHE A 131 -10.83 1.99 16.97
N ARG A 132 -10.36 1.01 17.75
CA ARG A 132 -10.02 1.21 19.18
C ARG A 132 -8.86 2.20 19.36
N LEU A 133 -7.92 2.23 18.43
CA LEU A 133 -6.72 3.08 18.49
C LEU A 133 -6.87 4.43 17.78
N ARG A 134 -8.03 4.74 17.20
CA ARG A 134 -8.23 5.91 16.34
C ARG A 134 -7.83 7.23 16.98
N GLU A 135 -8.05 7.40 18.29
CA GLU A 135 -7.69 8.61 19.04
C GLU A 135 -6.16 8.82 19.16
N ARG A 136 -5.34 7.81 18.77
CA ARG A 136 -3.87 7.92 18.79
C ARG A 136 -3.28 8.41 17.48
N PHE A 137 -4.02 8.33 16.38
CA PHE A 137 -3.53 8.73 15.08
C PHE A 137 -4.42 9.74 14.36
N LEU A 138 -5.69 9.89 14.75
CA LEU A 138 -6.58 10.92 14.24
C LEU A 138 -6.49 12.19 15.11
N LEU A 139 -6.45 13.32 14.44
CA LEU A 139 -6.59 14.62 15.05
C LEU A 139 -8.06 14.90 15.40
N PRO A 140 -8.35 15.78 16.38
CA PRO A 140 -9.72 16.17 16.72
C PRO A 140 -10.55 16.62 15.50
N GLU A 141 -9.92 17.34 14.57
CA GLU A 141 -10.54 17.86 13.34
C GLU A 141 -10.89 16.77 12.33
N GLU A 142 -10.29 15.57 12.48
CA GLU A 142 -10.51 14.43 11.57
C GLU A 142 -11.59 13.47 12.04
N ARG A 143 -12.18 13.69 13.20
CA ARG A 143 -13.21 12.79 13.78
C ARG A 143 -14.43 12.63 12.86
N GLU A 144 -14.83 13.71 12.18
CA GLU A 144 -15.94 13.67 11.23
C GLU A 144 -15.66 12.83 9.98
N LEU A 145 -14.37 12.58 9.66
CA LEU A 145 -14.02 11.73 8.52
C LEU A 145 -14.41 10.28 8.75
N THR A 146 -14.37 9.80 9.99
CA THR A 146 -14.84 8.43 10.31
C THR A 146 -16.30 8.28 9.92
N GLU A 147 -17.14 9.24 10.25
CA GLU A 147 -18.57 9.22 9.92
C GLU A 147 -18.80 9.37 8.41
N THR A 148 -18.06 10.25 7.75
CA THR A 148 -18.11 10.44 6.30
C THR A 148 -17.79 9.14 5.56
N LEU A 149 -16.69 8.47 5.93
CA LEU A 149 -16.31 7.19 5.34
C LEU A 149 -17.26 6.06 5.71
N THR A 150 -17.79 6.05 6.93
CA THR A 150 -18.80 5.07 7.35
C THR A 150 -20.03 5.14 6.45
N ASN A 151 -20.55 6.34 6.22
CA ASN A 151 -21.73 6.54 5.36
C ASN A 151 -21.44 6.18 3.90
N ALA A 152 -20.26 6.50 3.39
CA ALA A 152 -19.83 6.11 2.05
C ALA A 152 -19.70 4.60 1.89
N LEU A 153 -19.14 3.89 2.88
CA LEU A 153 -19.05 2.43 2.88
C LEU A 153 -20.42 1.77 2.91
N LEU A 154 -21.34 2.26 3.73
CA LEU A 154 -22.72 1.77 3.77
C LEU A 154 -23.46 1.99 2.46
N ALA A 155 -23.22 3.12 1.79
CA ALA A 155 -23.85 3.44 0.51
C ALA A 155 -23.28 2.63 -0.66
N SER A 156 -21.99 2.23 -0.59
CA SER A 156 -21.31 1.48 -1.65
C SER A 156 -21.35 -0.04 -1.47
N ALA A 157 -21.81 -0.55 -0.31
CA ALA A 157 -21.87 -1.97 -0.01
C ALA A 157 -22.91 -2.68 -0.89
N GLU A 158 -22.51 -3.71 -1.61
CA GLU A 158 -23.41 -4.56 -2.39
C GLU A 158 -24.30 -5.45 -1.49
N GLN A 159 -23.87 -5.69 -0.26
CA GLN A 159 -24.59 -6.44 0.75
C GLN A 159 -24.82 -5.57 2.00
N THR A 160 -25.84 -5.91 2.78
CA THR A 160 -26.12 -5.20 4.03
C THR A 160 -24.94 -5.34 5.00
N MET A 161 -24.25 -4.23 5.26
CA MET A 161 -23.16 -4.11 6.22
C MET A 161 -23.70 -3.49 7.52
N ALA A 162 -23.35 -4.06 8.68
CA ALA A 162 -23.67 -3.44 9.96
C ALA A 162 -22.89 -2.11 10.12
N ARG A 163 -23.54 -1.09 10.70
CA ARG A 163 -22.92 0.23 10.90
C ARG A 163 -21.63 0.15 11.72
N GLU A 164 -21.59 -0.70 12.74
CA GLU A 164 -20.39 -0.93 13.56
C GLU A 164 -19.23 -1.44 12.71
N THR A 165 -19.47 -2.41 11.83
CA THR A 165 -18.48 -2.92 10.87
C THR A 165 -18.00 -1.80 9.92
N ALA A 166 -18.93 -0.99 9.42
CA ALA A 166 -18.57 0.14 8.57
C ALA A 166 -17.71 1.18 9.30
N GLN A 167 -17.96 1.44 10.60
CA GLN A 167 -17.12 2.32 11.42
C GLN A 167 -15.71 1.76 11.63
N GLN A 168 -15.59 0.46 11.88
CA GLN A 168 -14.29 -0.22 12.01
C GLN A 168 -13.50 -0.16 10.70
N ASN A 169 -14.17 -0.38 9.58
CA ASN A 169 -13.57 -0.31 8.25
C ASN A 169 -13.17 1.14 7.89
N ALA A 170 -13.98 2.13 8.24
CA ALA A 170 -13.66 3.54 8.07
C ALA A 170 -12.37 3.93 8.84
N ALA A 171 -12.24 3.48 10.09
CA ALA A 171 -11.04 3.70 10.88
C ALA A 171 -9.80 3.02 10.25
N THR A 172 -9.96 1.83 9.67
CA THR A 172 -8.87 1.14 8.96
C THR A 172 -8.47 1.89 7.70
N LEU A 173 -9.42 2.43 6.92
CA LEU A 173 -9.12 3.29 5.77
C LEU A 173 -8.38 4.57 6.18
N LEU A 174 -8.77 5.20 7.30
CA LEU A 174 -8.09 6.39 7.80
C LEU A 174 -6.67 6.11 8.29
N TRP A 175 -6.47 4.96 8.94
CA TRP A 175 -5.13 4.48 9.29
C TRP A 175 -4.27 4.32 8.04
N SER A 176 -4.75 3.57 7.04
CA SER A 176 -4.04 3.36 5.77
C SER A 176 -3.80 4.69 5.03
N ALA A 177 -4.72 5.66 5.13
CA ALA A 177 -4.54 6.99 4.55
C ALA A 177 -3.39 7.76 5.21
N LYS A 178 -3.28 7.69 6.53
CA LYS A 178 -2.15 8.28 7.28
C LYS A 178 -0.83 7.62 6.92
N GLU A 179 -0.78 6.28 6.88
CA GLU A 179 0.42 5.52 6.53
C GLU A 179 0.87 5.79 5.08
N ALA A 180 -0.04 5.80 4.12
CA ALA A 180 0.28 6.11 2.73
C ALA A 180 0.78 7.57 2.59
N ALA A 181 0.12 8.52 3.24
CA ALA A 181 0.56 9.90 3.26
C ALA A 181 1.93 10.07 3.95
N PHE A 182 2.16 9.38 5.05
CA PHE A 182 3.45 9.37 5.74
C PHE A 182 4.58 8.91 4.82
N LYS A 183 4.39 7.77 4.14
CA LYS A 183 5.38 7.23 3.19
C LYS A 183 5.72 8.23 2.07
N ALA A 184 4.75 9.01 1.61
CA ALA A 184 4.95 10.00 0.56
C ALA A 184 5.56 11.32 1.04
N LEU A 185 5.31 11.72 2.29
CA LEU A 185 5.66 13.06 2.80
C LEU A 185 6.89 13.08 3.71
N ASN A 186 7.26 11.96 4.35
CA ASN A 186 8.31 11.93 5.38
C ASN A 186 9.68 12.40 4.90
N GLU A 187 9.98 12.29 3.61
CA GLU A 187 11.25 12.76 3.03
C GLU A 187 11.19 14.20 2.52
N THR A 188 10.00 14.69 2.20
CA THR A 188 9.80 15.99 1.54
C THR A 188 9.22 17.05 2.48
N ALA A 189 8.75 16.63 3.65
CA ALA A 189 8.15 17.48 4.67
C ALA A 189 8.65 17.07 6.08
N GLU A 190 8.47 17.94 7.05
CA GLU A 190 8.82 17.66 8.46
C GLU A 190 7.75 16.79 9.13
N VAL A 191 7.58 15.56 8.62
CA VAL A 191 6.62 14.57 9.12
C VAL A 191 7.39 13.46 9.83
N VAL A 192 7.14 13.32 11.15
CA VAL A 192 7.79 12.32 12.01
C VAL A 192 6.78 11.28 12.49
N THR A 193 5.53 11.67 12.65
CA THR A 193 4.45 10.82 13.14
C THR A 193 3.18 10.99 12.30
N LEU A 194 2.23 10.07 12.44
CA LEU A 194 0.95 10.15 11.73
C LEU A 194 0.13 11.38 12.14
N THR A 195 0.33 11.90 13.34
CA THR A 195 -0.34 13.12 13.82
C THR A 195 0.27 14.41 13.28
N ASP A 196 1.39 14.36 12.56
CA ASP A 196 1.94 15.50 11.82
C ASP A 196 1.25 15.70 10.46
N ILE A 197 0.28 14.84 10.12
CA ILE A 197 -0.47 14.84 8.87
C ILE A 197 -1.93 15.16 9.16
N LEU A 198 -2.51 16.10 8.43
CA LEU A 198 -3.93 16.42 8.48
C LEU A 198 -4.64 15.83 7.24
N LEU A 199 -5.64 14.99 7.47
CA LEU A 199 -6.52 14.46 6.42
C LEU A 199 -7.75 15.35 6.25
N LYS A 200 -8.20 15.50 5.00
CA LYS A 200 -9.46 16.17 4.65
C LYS A 200 -10.16 15.41 3.53
N ALA A 201 -11.46 15.21 3.67
CA ALA A 201 -12.28 14.71 2.57
C ALA A 201 -12.51 15.83 1.54
N LYS A 202 -12.60 15.44 0.27
CA LYS A 202 -13.03 16.29 -0.83
C LYS A 202 -14.43 15.86 -1.30
N PRO A 203 -15.20 16.77 -1.92
CA PRO A 203 -16.52 16.43 -2.50
C PRO A 203 -16.45 15.38 -3.60
N GLU A 204 -15.28 15.27 -4.26
CA GLU A 204 -15.03 14.30 -5.32
C GLU A 204 -14.99 12.89 -4.72
N THR A 205 -15.60 11.94 -5.42
CA THR A 205 -15.59 10.54 -5.05
C THR A 205 -14.80 9.71 -6.04
N THR A 206 -14.25 8.61 -5.56
CA THR A 206 -13.63 7.58 -6.42
C THR A 206 -14.71 6.87 -7.25
N ASN A 207 -14.30 6.12 -8.28
CA ASN A 207 -15.20 5.29 -9.08
C ASN A 207 -15.97 4.24 -8.26
N LYS A 208 -15.54 3.98 -7.01
CA LYS A 208 -16.19 3.07 -6.04
C LYS A 208 -17.00 3.82 -4.97
N GLY A 209 -17.29 5.10 -5.16
CA GLY A 209 -18.14 5.88 -4.27
C GLY A 209 -17.50 6.35 -2.95
N LEU A 210 -16.23 6.01 -2.70
CA LEU A 210 -15.50 6.52 -1.53
C LEU A 210 -14.99 7.95 -1.79
N PRO A 211 -14.97 8.83 -0.78
CA PRO A 211 -14.44 10.18 -0.96
C PRO A 211 -12.96 10.17 -1.28
N LEU A 212 -12.53 11.11 -2.12
CA LEU A 212 -11.13 11.42 -2.31
C LEU A 212 -10.62 12.11 -1.04
N LEU A 213 -9.47 11.67 -0.51
CA LEU A 213 -8.84 12.32 0.62
C LEU A 213 -7.65 13.17 0.18
N HIS A 214 -7.41 14.24 0.91
CA HIS A 214 -6.17 15.01 0.84
C HIS A 214 -5.45 14.91 2.18
N ALA A 215 -4.16 14.68 2.12
CA ALA A 215 -3.28 14.71 3.28
C ALA A 215 -2.28 15.85 3.12
N ALA A 216 -2.10 16.64 4.16
CA ALA A 216 -1.13 17.73 4.19
C ALA A 216 -0.27 17.62 5.46
N ALA A 217 1.02 17.93 5.35
CA ALA A 217 1.88 18.09 6.51
C ALA A 217 1.46 19.33 7.31
N ILE A 218 1.27 19.21 8.62
CA ILE A 218 0.77 20.33 9.46
C ILE A 218 1.75 21.49 9.47
N ARG A 219 3.06 21.20 9.56
CA ARG A 219 4.10 22.24 9.62
C ARG A 219 4.44 22.85 8.26
N GLN A 220 4.09 22.15 7.17
CA GLN A 220 4.32 22.56 5.78
C GLN A 220 3.08 22.27 4.94
N PRO A 221 1.99 23.05 5.09
CA PRO A 221 0.69 22.74 4.47
C PRO A 221 0.70 22.74 2.92
N GLU A 222 1.70 23.35 2.30
CA GLU A 222 1.93 23.28 0.85
C GLU A 222 2.42 21.89 0.41
N LYS A 223 3.01 21.11 1.32
CA LYS A 223 3.37 19.71 1.12
C LYS A 223 2.15 18.85 1.36
N GLN A 224 1.50 18.47 0.28
CA GLN A 224 0.26 17.70 0.32
C GLN A 224 0.20 16.65 -0.78
N VAL A 225 -0.55 15.61 -0.54
CA VAL A 225 -0.83 14.52 -1.49
C VAL A 225 -2.33 14.25 -1.56
N LYS A 226 -2.77 13.79 -2.72
CA LYS A 226 -4.10 13.24 -2.90
C LYS A 226 -4.05 11.75 -2.64
N LEU A 227 -5.11 11.21 -2.05
CA LEU A 227 -5.22 9.81 -1.67
C LEU A 227 -6.48 9.20 -2.25
N ILE A 228 -6.34 8.09 -2.94
CA ILE A 228 -7.43 7.24 -3.38
C ILE A 228 -7.62 6.12 -2.35
N CYS A 229 -8.84 6.03 -1.80
CA CYS A 229 -9.25 4.96 -0.90
C CYS A 229 -10.04 3.90 -1.67
N GLN A 230 -9.75 2.64 -1.42
CA GLN A 230 -10.48 1.51 -1.96
C GLN A 230 -10.77 0.49 -0.87
N ALA A 231 -12.04 0.07 -0.78
CA ALA A 231 -12.43 -1.06 0.02
C ALA A 231 -12.39 -2.31 -0.89
N LEU A 232 -11.51 -3.23 -0.58
CA LEU A 232 -11.42 -4.55 -1.20
C LEU A 232 -12.02 -5.59 -0.25
N ASP A 233 -12.31 -6.78 -0.73
CA ASP A 233 -13.04 -7.80 0.05
C ASP A 233 -12.47 -8.03 1.44
N CYS A 234 -11.15 -8.18 1.55
CA CYS A 234 -10.49 -8.53 2.81
C CYS A 234 -9.56 -7.43 3.37
N VAL A 235 -9.36 -6.34 2.64
CA VAL A 235 -8.38 -5.29 2.99
C VAL A 235 -8.82 -3.90 2.56
N SER A 236 -8.31 -2.89 3.26
CA SER A 236 -8.25 -1.51 2.75
C SER A 236 -7.06 -1.37 1.81
N LEU A 237 -7.18 -0.54 0.80
CA LEU A 237 -6.07 -0.09 -0.03
C LEU A 237 -6.14 1.42 -0.14
N VAL A 238 -5.07 2.10 0.23
CA VAL A 238 -4.94 3.55 0.03
C VAL A 238 -3.60 3.86 -0.62
N HIS A 239 -3.63 4.71 -1.64
CA HIS A 239 -2.43 5.15 -2.32
C HIS A 239 -2.52 6.61 -2.76
N THR A 240 -1.34 7.23 -2.92
CA THR A 240 -1.22 8.60 -3.47
C THR A 240 -1.44 8.61 -4.99
N VAL A 241 -1.78 9.79 -5.53
CA VAL A 241 -1.91 10.07 -6.98
C VAL A 241 -1.21 11.35 -7.35
#